data_184653407e9f718c968da316a539d604
#
_entry.id   184653407e9f718c968da316a539d604
#
_cell.length_a   1.000
_cell.length_b   1.000
_cell.length_c   1.000
_cell.angle_alpha   90.00
_cell.angle_beta   90.00
_cell.angle_gamma   90.00
#
_symmetry.space_group_name_H-M   'P 1'
#
loop_
_entity.id
_entity.type
_entity.pdbx_description
1 polymer ?
#
loop_
_entity_poly.entity_id
_entity_poly.type
_entity_poly.pdbx_seq_one_letter_code
_entity_poly.pdbx_strand_id
1 'polypeptide(L)'
;WYNRSALYNACHMTDLLKLTRPDDLHLHLRDGAMLKAVLPSSAAHFARALIMPNLVPPVVTAAQASSYRDRILSALPDDQPFEPLMTLYLTEDTDPNDLSAAFQSGLIRAVKLYPAGATTNSASGVSNFERVRPVLERMADIGCPLCVHGEVTDDAVDIFDREAVFIDRVLDPLRRATPELRVVMEHITTAQ
;
A
#
# COMPACT_ATOMS: atom_id res chain seq x y z
N TRP A 1 37.16 42.16 37.97
CA TRP A 1 37.74 41.75 36.69
C TRP A 1 37.66 40.22 36.60
N TYR A 2 36.53 39.71 36.13
CA TYR A 2 36.36 38.26 35.83
C TYR A 2 36.41 38.07 34.33
N ASN A 3 37.50 37.47 33.90
CA ASN A 3 37.68 37.03 32.52
C ASN A 3 36.89 35.69 32.35
N ARG A 4 35.72 35.76 31.73
CA ARG A 4 34.93 34.58 31.34
C ARG A 4 35.20 34.24 29.87
N SER A 5 36.34 33.68 29.57
CA SER A 5 36.50 32.86 28.34
C SER A 5 36.32 31.41 28.71
N ALA A 6 35.07 31.02 29.02
CA ALA A 6 34.71 29.62 29.05
C ALA A 6 34.54 29.16 27.63
N LEU A 7 35.53 28.41 27.16
CA LEU A 7 35.51 27.61 25.95
C LEU A 7 34.30 26.68 25.98
N TYR A 8 33.25 27.03 25.25
CA TYR A 8 32.28 26.06 24.79
C TYR A 8 32.96 25.22 23.70
N ASN A 9 33.71 24.19 24.06
CA ASN A 9 33.92 23.03 23.22
C ASN A 9 32.57 22.33 23.09
N ALA A 10 31.77 22.77 22.11
CA ALA A 10 30.69 21.97 21.59
C ALA A 10 31.34 20.74 20.96
N CYS A 11 31.38 19.65 21.70
CA CYS A 11 31.64 18.35 21.19
C CYS A 11 30.48 18.07 20.22
N HIS A 12 30.66 18.33 18.93
CA HIS A 12 29.80 17.83 17.88
C HIS A 12 30.03 16.33 17.80
N MET A 13 29.44 15.59 18.72
CA MET A 13 29.16 14.18 18.47
C MET A 13 28.13 14.15 17.34
N THR A 14 28.59 13.99 16.13
CA THR A 14 27.73 13.55 15.04
C THR A 14 27.35 12.13 15.37
N ASP A 15 26.19 11.94 16.00
CA ASP A 15 25.62 10.61 16.19
C ASP A 15 25.32 10.03 14.81
N LEU A 16 26.23 9.22 14.30
CA LEU A 16 26.08 8.52 13.02
C LEU A 16 25.21 7.29 13.26
N LEU A 17 23.93 7.39 12.91
CA LEU A 17 23.03 6.25 12.89
C LEU A 17 23.18 5.50 11.56
N LYS A 18 23.66 4.24 11.61
CA LYS A 18 23.72 3.34 10.46
C LYS A 18 22.46 2.47 10.45
N LEU A 19 21.65 2.60 9.43
CA LEU A 19 20.44 1.80 9.21
C LEU A 19 20.57 1.03 7.90
N THR A 20 19.96 -0.17 7.86
CA THR A 20 19.62 -0.79 6.58
C THR A 20 18.66 0.13 5.85
N ARG A 21 18.83 0.29 4.53
CA ARG A 21 17.93 1.11 3.73
C ARG A 21 16.50 0.62 3.90
N PRO A 22 15.55 1.44 4.36
CA PRO A 22 14.21 0.99 4.70
C PRO A 22 13.37 0.67 3.46
N ASP A 23 12.27 -0.03 3.68
CA ASP A 23 11.20 -0.22 2.71
C ASP A 23 10.04 0.73 3.02
N ASP A 24 9.34 1.21 2.00
CA ASP A 24 8.05 1.88 2.12
C ASP A 24 6.94 0.90 1.77
N LEU A 25 6.12 0.51 2.73
CA LEU A 25 5.08 -0.49 2.51
C LEU A 25 3.73 0.10 2.10
N HIS A 26 3.67 1.41 1.75
CA HIS A 26 2.47 2.07 1.24
C HIS A 26 2.79 3.30 0.40
N LEU A 27 3.13 3.13 -0.87
CA LEU A 27 3.57 4.24 -1.72
C LEU A 27 2.62 4.50 -2.90
N HIS A 28 2.18 5.75 -3.04
CA HIS A 28 1.43 6.24 -4.19
C HIS A 28 2.33 7.00 -5.15
N LEU A 29 2.80 6.37 -6.22
CA LEU A 29 3.62 7.02 -7.25
C LEU A 29 2.79 7.73 -8.32
N ARG A 30 1.50 7.39 -8.44
CA ARG A 30 0.66 7.85 -9.56
C ARG A 30 1.23 7.40 -10.91
N ASP A 31 1.01 8.16 -11.99
CA ASP A 31 1.53 7.82 -13.34
C ASP A 31 1.97 9.08 -14.10
N GLY A 32 2.57 8.90 -15.27
CA GLY A 32 2.94 9.96 -16.21
C GLY A 32 3.90 11.00 -15.62
N ALA A 33 3.53 12.28 -15.69
CA ALA A 33 4.37 13.38 -15.21
C ALA A 33 4.55 13.36 -13.68
N MET A 34 3.52 12.96 -12.93
CA MET A 34 3.59 12.88 -11.47
C MET A 34 4.53 11.76 -11.02
N LEU A 35 4.47 10.58 -11.67
CA LEU A 35 5.41 9.49 -11.42
C LEU A 35 6.86 9.98 -11.54
N LYS A 36 7.18 10.65 -12.65
CA LYS A 36 8.53 11.18 -12.91
C LYS A 36 8.98 12.23 -11.89
N ALA A 37 8.04 12.99 -11.35
CA ALA A 37 8.33 14.03 -10.36
C ALA A 37 8.58 13.48 -8.96
N VAL A 38 7.84 12.44 -8.53
CA VAL A 38 7.88 11.95 -7.14
C VAL A 38 8.82 10.76 -6.94
N LEU A 39 9.00 9.92 -7.96
CA LEU A 39 9.79 8.69 -7.89
C LEU A 39 11.23 8.91 -7.41
N PRO A 40 12.00 9.92 -7.90
CA PRO A 40 13.37 10.14 -7.46
C PRO A 40 13.49 10.37 -5.95
N SER A 41 12.54 11.08 -5.34
CA SER A 41 12.54 11.32 -3.89
C SER A 41 12.32 10.05 -3.09
N SER A 42 11.40 9.18 -3.50
CA SER A 42 11.17 7.88 -2.87
C SER A 42 12.36 6.95 -3.07
N ALA A 43 12.86 6.86 -4.31
CA ALA A 43 13.99 6.01 -4.66
C ALA A 43 15.30 6.44 -3.98
N ALA A 44 15.48 7.70 -3.60
CA ALA A 44 16.64 8.15 -2.83
C ALA A 44 16.67 7.61 -1.40
N HIS A 45 15.52 7.35 -0.78
CA HIS A 45 15.41 6.99 0.64
C HIS A 45 15.08 5.52 0.88
N PHE A 46 14.27 4.90 0.01
CA PHE A 46 13.78 3.53 0.19
C PHE A 46 14.45 2.55 -0.78
N ALA A 47 14.76 1.33 -0.29
CA ALA A 47 15.27 0.26 -1.14
C ALA A 47 14.16 -0.34 -2.01
N ARG A 48 12.98 -0.53 -1.41
CA ARG A 48 11.79 -1.10 -2.04
C ARG A 48 10.56 -0.33 -1.60
N ALA A 49 9.51 -0.37 -2.41
CA ALA A 49 8.23 0.11 -1.94
C ALA A 49 7.06 -0.72 -2.47
N LEU A 50 6.02 -0.89 -1.62
CA LEU A 50 4.76 -1.50 -2.01
C LEU A 50 3.91 -0.44 -2.73
N ILE A 51 3.75 -0.63 -4.04
CA ILE A 51 3.13 0.35 -4.92
C ILE A 51 1.62 0.21 -4.92
N MET A 52 0.93 1.25 -4.51
CA MET A 52 -0.53 1.28 -4.48
C MET A 52 -1.13 1.37 -5.88
N PRO A 53 -2.19 0.56 -6.17
CA PRO A 53 -2.66 0.32 -7.52
C PRO A 53 -3.76 1.29 -7.98
N ASN A 54 -4.15 2.29 -7.17
CA ASN A 54 -5.27 3.19 -7.42
C ASN A 54 -4.93 4.32 -8.41
N LEU A 55 -4.60 3.93 -9.61
CA LEU A 55 -4.50 4.82 -10.77
C LEU A 55 -5.87 5.10 -11.40
N VAL A 56 -5.90 5.82 -12.50
CA VAL A 56 -7.10 6.01 -13.37
C VAL A 56 -6.69 5.66 -14.80
N PRO A 57 -7.12 4.49 -15.33
CA PRO A 57 -7.83 3.41 -14.64
C PRO A 57 -6.95 2.66 -13.62
N PRO A 58 -7.55 1.93 -12.65
CA PRO A 58 -6.81 1.20 -11.64
C PRO A 58 -6.06 -0.02 -12.21
N VAL A 59 -5.05 -0.49 -11.50
CA VAL A 59 -4.26 -1.67 -11.87
C VAL A 59 -4.97 -2.92 -11.32
N VAL A 60 -5.75 -3.61 -12.15
CA VAL A 60 -6.62 -4.72 -11.73
C VAL A 60 -6.17 -6.08 -12.24
N THR A 61 -5.24 -6.15 -13.22
CA THR A 61 -4.74 -7.39 -13.81
C THR A 61 -3.22 -7.51 -13.73
N ALA A 62 -2.72 -8.75 -13.89
CA ALA A 62 -1.28 -9.05 -13.98
C ALA A 62 -0.60 -8.24 -15.10
N ALA A 63 -1.22 -8.18 -16.28
CA ALA A 63 -0.69 -7.45 -17.43
C ALA A 63 -0.56 -5.93 -17.13
N GLN A 64 -1.56 -5.35 -16.47
CA GLN A 64 -1.50 -3.94 -16.06
C GLN A 64 -0.43 -3.71 -14.98
N ALA A 65 -0.27 -4.63 -14.02
CA ALA A 65 0.78 -4.55 -13.01
C ALA A 65 2.18 -4.60 -13.63
N SER A 66 2.41 -5.52 -14.59
CA SER A 66 3.67 -5.59 -15.34
C SER A 66 3.94 -4.28 -16.10
N SER A 67 2.96 -3.80 -16.86
CA SER A 67 3.09 -2.54 -17.61
C SER A 67 3.35 -1.33 -16.70
N TYR A 68 2.72 -1.26 -15.53
CA TYR A 68 2.97 -0.19 -14.57
C TYR A 68 4.38 -0.30 -13.96
N ARG A 69 4.81 -1.51 -13.60
CA ARG A 69 6.17 -1.77 -13.15
C ARG A 69 7.22 -1.30 -14.17
N ASP A 70 7.01 -1.59 -15.45
CA ASP A 70 7.93 -1.18 -16.51
C ASP A 70 8.01 0.35 -16.65
N ARG A 71 6.88 1.06 -16.50
CA ARG A 71 6.87 2.53 -16.47
C ARG A 71 7.63 3.11 -15.27
N ILE A 72 7.48 2.48 -14.09
CA ILE A 72 8.24 2.89 -12.89
C ILE A 72 9.74 2.69 -13.13
N LEU A 73 10.15 1.50 -13.58
CA LEU A 73 11.56 1.19 -13.82
C LEU A 73 12.18 2.11 -14.90
N SER A 74 11.43 2.41 -15.95
CA SER A 74 11.88 3.32 -17.02
C SER A 74 11.99 4.79 -16.56
N ALA A 75 11.35 5.15 -15.46
CA ALA A 75 11.40 6.51 -14.90
C ALA A 75 12.42 6.66 -13.76
N LEU A 76 13.08 5.57 -13.34
CA LEU A 76 14.12 5.62 -12.32
C LEU A 76 15.37 6.32 -12.86
N PRO A 77 16.05 7.15 -12.05
CA PRO A 77 17.40 7.59 -12.33
C PRO A 77 18.38 6.40 -12.37
N ASP A 78 19.35 6.45 -13.28
CA ASP A 78 20.30 5.35 -13.52
C ASP A 78 21.12 4.92 -12.28
N ASP A 79 21.33 5.85 -11.35
CA ASP A 79 22.13 5.67 -10.13
C ASP A 79 21.33 5.34 -8.87
N GLN A 80 20.01 5.17 -8.98
CA GLN A 80 19.13 4.91 -7.85
C GLN A 80 18.54 3.50 -7.88
N PRO A 81 19.14 2.52 -7.18
CA PRO A 81 18.55 1.19 -7.07
C PRO A 81 17.26 1.25 -6.23
N PHE A 82 16.15 0.84 -6.85
CA PHE A 82 14.84 0.80 -6.22
C PHE A 82 14.02 -0.35 -6.80
N GLU A 83 13.38 -1.13 -5.94
CA GLU A 83 12.52 -2.25 -6.33
C GLU A 83 11.05 -1.92 -6.08
N PRO A 84 10.23 -1.73 -7.13
CA PRO A 84 8.79 -1.60 -6.97
C PRO A 84 8.14 -2.98 -6.71
N LEU A 85 7.53 -3.13 -5.55
CA LEU A 85 6.72 -4.28 -5.15
C LEU A 85 5.28 -4.01 -5.58
N MET A 86 4.83 -4.66 -6.66
CA MET A 86 3.52 -4.35 -7.25
C MET A 86 2.36 -4.92 -6.45
N THR A 87 1.20 -4.28 -6.54
CA THR A 87 -0.08 -4.76 -6.00
C THR A 87 -1.17 -4.72 -7.08
N LEU A 88 -2.21 -5.53 -6.90
CA LEU A 88 -3.45 -5.40 -7.67
C LEU A 88 -4.51 -4.67 -6.86
N TYR A 89 -5.35 -3.93 -7.55
CA TYR A 89 -6.55 -3.31 -7.03
C TYR A 89 -7.68 -4.36 -7.01
N LEU A 90 -8.22 -4.67 -5.83
CA LEU A 90 -9.34 -5.60 -5.70
C LEU A 90 -10.63 -4.96 -6.22
N THR A 91 -11.28 -5.62 -7.17
CA THR A 91 -12.60 -5.29 -7.68
C THR A 91 -13.52 -6.50 -7.61
N GLU A 92 -14.80 -6.29 -7.79
CA GLU A 92 -15.79 -7.38 -7.83
C GLU A 92 -15.64 -8.29 -9.07
N ASP A 93 -14.87 -7.86 -10.07
CA ASP A 93 -14.57 -8.61 -11.30
C ASP A 93 -13.13 -9.16 -11.33
N THR A 94 -12.42 -9.12 -10.21
CA THR A 94 -11.05 -9.66 -10.11
C THR A 94 -11.05 -11.16 -10.39
N ASP A 95 -10.26 -11.60 -11.38
CA ASP A 95 -10.06 -13.03 -11.69
C ASP A 95 -9.10 -13.67 -10.68
N PRO A 96 -9.56 -14.64 -9.86
CA PRO A 96 -8.70 -15.32 -8.88
C PRO A 96 -7.54 -16.10 -9.53
N ASN A 97 -7.65 -16.52 -10.79
CA ASN A 97 -6.59 -17.24 -11.49
C ASN A 97 -5.48 -16.30 -11.97
N ASP A 98 -5.84 -15.16 -12.56
CA ASP A 98 -4.88 -14.12 -12.95
C ASP A 98 -4.10 -13.61 -11.73
N LEU A 99 -4.82 -13.30 -10.64
CA LEU A 99 -4.23 -12.90 -9.35
C LEU A 99 -3.26 -13.97 -8.82
N SER A 100 -3.69 -15.24 -8.81
CA SER A 100 -2.88 -16.36 -8.33
C SER A 100 -1.58 -16.52 -9.13
N ALA A 101 -1.67 -16.47 -10.45
CA ALA A 101 -0.51 -16.55 -11.34
C ALA A 101 0.44 -15.35 -11.13
N ALA A 102 -0.09 -14.14 -11.00
CA ALA A 102 0.68 -12.94 -10.74
C ALA A 102 1.43 -13.00 -9.38
N PHE A 103 0.78 -13.52 -8.34
CA PHE A 103 1.41 -13.68 -7.03
C PHE A 103 2.48 -14.77 -7.03
N GLN A 104 2.18 -15.94 -7.59
CA GLN A 104 3.11 -17.07 -7.65
C GLN A 104 4.35 -16.78 -8.51
N SER A 105 4.22 -15.99 -9.58
CA SER A 105 5.35 -15.51 -10.38
C SER A 105 6.21 -14.46 -9.68
N GLY A 106 5.74 -13.90 -8.55
CA GLY A 106 6.39 -12.81 -7.84
C GLY A 106 6.19 -11.43 -8.45
N LEU A 107 5.33 -11.31 -9.48
CA LEU A 107 5.00 -10.01 -10.09
C LEU A 107 4.32 -9.08 -9.10
N ILE A 108 3.37 -9.61 -8.32
CA ILE A 108 2.72 -8.86 -7.24
C ILE A 108 3.10 -9.42 -5.87
N ARG A 109 2.97 -8.59 -4.83
CA ARG A 109 3.27 -8.97 -3.44
C ARG A 109 2.03 -8.96 -2.55
N ALA A 110 1.00 -8.23 -2.94
CA ALA A 110 -0.25 -8.12 -2.21
C ALA A 110 -1.39 -7.69 -3.14
N VAL A 111 -2.59 -7.73 -2.61
CA VAL A 111 -3.78 -7.13 -3.23
C VAL A 111 -4.30 -6.03 -2.32
N LYS A 112 -4.70 -4.90 -2.88
CA LYS A 112 -5.21 -3.75 -2.14
C LYS A 112 -6.72 -3.64 -2.27
N LEU A 113 -7.40 -3.64 -1.15
CA LEU A 113 -8.84 -3.39 -1.02
C LEU A 113 -9.08 -1.92 -0.72
N TYR A 114 -9.94 -1.30 -1.52
CA TYR A 114 -10.58 -0.03 -1.26
C TYR A 114 -12.10 -0.25 -1.23
N PRO A 115 -12.81 0.17 -0.17
CA PRO A 115 -14.25 0.33 -0.29
C PRO A 115 -14.58 1.40 -1.34
N ALA A 116 -15.64 1.17 -2.13
CA ALA A 116 -16.01 2.08 -3.21
C ALA A 116 -16.28 3.50 -2.68
N GLY A 117 -15.56 4.48 -3.20
CA GLY A 117 -15.72 5.90 -2.82
C GLY A 117 -15.02 6.31 -1.51
N ALA A 118 -14.29 5.42 -0.83
CA ALA A 118 -13.67 5.73 0.48
C ALA A 118 -12.52 6.75 0.38
N THR A 119 -11.81 6.80 -0.74
CA THR A 119 -10.63 7.67 -0.91
C THR A 119 -10.40 8.04 -2.38
N THR A 120 -9.30 8.74 -2.65
CA THR A 120 -8.90 9.13 -4.01
C THR A 120 -8.80 7.93 -4.94
N ASN A 121 -9.43 8.02 -6.13
CA ASN A 121 -9.44 6.97 -7.16
C ASN A 121 -9.97 5.62 -6.66
N SER A 122 -10.95 5.63 -5.75
CA SER A 122 -11.56 4.41 -5.19
C SER A 122 -12.98 4.12 -5.73
N ALA A 123 -13.43 4.81 -6.76
CA ALA A 123 -14.76 4.59 -7.34
C ALA A 123 -14.98 3.15 -7.85
N SER A 124 -13.90 2.47 -8.30
CA SER A 124 -13.94 1.06 -8.74
C SER A 124 -13.75 0.07 -7.59
N GLY A 125 -13.77 0.53 -6.34
CA GLY A 125 -13.57 -0.30 -5.15
C GLY A 125 -14.71 -1.27 -4.89
N VAL A 126 -14.57 -2.04 -3.81
CA VAL A 126 -15.54 -3.07 -3.43
C VAL A 126 -16.76 -2.42 -2.77
N SER A 127 -17.93 -2.69 -3.32
CA SER A 127 -19.24 -2.32 -2.75
C SER A 127 -19.92 -3.54 -2.12
N ASN A 128 -19.71 -4.72 -2.69
CA ASN A 128 -20.30 -5.96 -2.22
C ASN A 128 -19.20 -6.98 -1.87
N PHE A 129 -18.97 -7.17 -0.57
CA PHE A 129 -17.91 -8.07 -0.07
C PHE A 129 -18.19 -9.56 -0.34
N GLU A 130 -19.45 -9.95 -0.52
CA GLU A 130 -19.80 -11.34 -0.88
C GLU A 130 -19.30 -11.69 -2.30
N ARG A 131 -19.26 -10.71 -3.21
CA ARG A 131 -18.78 -10.94 -4.58
C ARG A 131 -17.28 -11.17 -4.65
N VAL A 132 -16.50 -10.61 -3.74
CA VAL A 132 -15.04 -10.80 -3.69
C VAL A 132 -14.61 -11.98 -2.83
N ARG A 133 -15.54 -12.62 -2.12
CA ARG A 133 -15.22 -13.77 -1.24
C ARG A 133 -14.43 -14.87 -1.94
N PRO A 134 -14.78 -15.35 -3.16
CA PRO A 134 -13.98 -16.38 -3.84
C PRO A 134 -12.52 -15.94 -4.10
N VAL A 135 -12.29 -14.65 -4.34
CA VAL A 135 -10.94 -14.08 -4.51
C VAL A 135 -10.19 -14.10 -3.18
N LEU A 136 -10.86 -13.72 -2.07
CA LEU A 136 -10.26 -13.70 -0.74
C LEU A 136 -9.91 -15.11 -0.23
N GLU A 137 -10.78 -16.10 -0.50
CA GLU A 137 -10.51 -17.51 -0.24
C GLU A 137 -9.29 -18.00 -1.03
N ARG A 138 -9.21 -17.67 -2.32
CA ARG A 138 -8.05 -18.00 -3.15
C ARG A 138 -6.77 -17.33 -2.65
N MET A 139 -6.85 -16.08 -2.20
CA MET A 139 -5.70 -15.38 -1.59
C MET A 139 -5.24 -16.07 -0.30
N ALA A 140 -6.17 -16.53 0.53
CA ALA A 140 -5.85 -17.30 1.73
C ALA A 140 -5.09 -18.59 1.40
N ASP A 141 -5.58 -19.37 0.41
CA ASP A 141 -4.97 -20.62 -0.04
C ASP A 141 -3.52 -20.47 -0.49
N ILE A 142 -3.22 -19.38 -1.20
CA ILE A 142 -1.88 -19.12 -1.73
C ILE A 142 -1.01 -18.26 -0.82
N GLY A 143 -1.55 -17.79 0.32
CA GLY A 143 -0.86 -16.93 1.27
C GLY A 143 -0.61 -15.50 0.78
N CYS A 144 -1.41 -15.01 -0.20
CA CYS A 144 -1.34 -13.64 -0.71
C CYS A 144 -1.94 -12.66 0.29
N PRO A 145 -1.20 -11.62 0.75
CA PRO A 145 -1.74 -10.65 1.70
C PRO A 145 -2.78 -9.72 1.07
N LEU A 146 -3.80 -9.36 1.87
CA LEU A 146 -4.76 -8.30 1.60
C LEU A 146 -4.39 -7.05 2.39
N CYS A 147 -4.02 -5.98 1.70
CA CYS A 147 -3.86 -4.65 2.29
C CYS A 147 -5.19 -3.92 2.24
N VAL A 148 -5.63 -3.33 3.36
CA VAL A 148 -6.99 -2.81 3.51
C VAL A 148 -6.98 -1.30 3.82
N HIS A 149 -7.70 -0.53 3.00
CA HIS A 149 -8.19 0.80 3.38
C HIS A 149 -9.50 0.58 4.14
N GLY A 150 -9.46 0.76 5.46
CA GLY A 150 -10.52 0.30 6.34
C GLY A 150 -11.50 1.38 6.73
N GLU A 151 -12.31 1.88 5.80
CA GLU A 151 -13.35 2.86 6.09
C GLU A 151 -14.68 2.47 5.45
N VAL A 152 -15.79 2.68 6.18
CA VAL A 152 -17.12 2.66 5.57
C VAL A 152 -17.38 3.97 4.84
N THR A 153 -18.27 3.92 3.83
CA THR A 153 -18.65 5.09 3.02
C THR A 153 -20.08 5.53 3.24
N ASP A 154 -20.70 5.08 4.32
CA ASP A 154 -22.06 5.44 4.73
C ASP A 154 -22.08 6.89 5.25
N ASP A 155 -22.84 7.77 4.62
CA ASP A 155 -22.96 9.18 4.99
C ASP A 155 -23.58 9.41 6.38
N ALA A 156 -24.26 8.39 6.93
CA ALA A 156 -24.82 8.44 8.29
C ALA A 156 -23.75 8.17 9.37
N VAL A 157 -22.55 7.73 8.98
CA VAL A 157 -21.43 7.45 9.91
C VAL A 157 -20.50 8.65 9.95
N ASP A 158 -20.24 9.18 11.16
CA ASP A 158 -19.29 10.26 11.37
C ASP A 158 -17.89 9.84 10.83
N ILE A 159 -17.18 10.79 10.23
CA ILE A 159 -15.88 10.54 9.59
C ILE A 159 -14.87 9.93 10.57
N PHE A 160 -14.92 10.29 11.85
CA PHE A 160 -14.04 9.77 12.89
C PHE A 160 -14.38 8.34 13.32
N ASP A 161 -15.59 7.86 13.03
CA ASP A 161 -16.06 6.52 13.39
C ASP A 161 -15.99 5.52 12.22
N ARG A 162 -15.68 5.97 11.00
CA ARG A 162 -15.71 5.16 9.77
C ARG A 162 -14.83 3.93 9.84
N GLU A 163 -13.65 4.05 10.42
CA GLU A 163 -12.72 2.92 10.55
C GLU A 163 -13.22 1.93 11.60
N ALA A 164 -13.65 2.39 12.78
CA ALA A 164 -14.19 1.52 13.83
C ALA A 164 -15.42 0.73 13.34
N VAL A 165 -16.32 1.41 12.60
CA VAL A 165 -17.50 0.77 12.00
C VAL A 165 -17.10 -0.23 10.91
N PHE A 166 -16.05 0.06 10.11
CA PHE A 166 -15.53 -0.88 9.12
C PHE A 166 -14.96 -2.14 9.80
N ILE A 167 -14.21 -1.97 10.88
CA ILE A 167 -13.67 -3.11 11.65
C ILE A 167 -14.80 -4.01 12.11
N ASP A 168 -15.83 -3.46 12.72
CA ASP A 168 -16.96 -4.23 13.28
C ASP A 168 -17.83 -4.88 12.19
N ARG A 169 -18.22 -4.12 11.16
CA ARG A 169 -19.22 -4.56 10.17
C ARG A 169 -18.63 -5.34 9.00
N VAL A 170 -17.34 -5.14 8.68
CA VAL A 170 -16.71 -5.71 7.48
C VAL A 170 -15.52 -6.60 7.84
N LEU A 171 -14.52 -6.04 8.54
CA LEU A 171 -13.25 -6.74 8.75
C LEU A 171 -13.41 -7.94 9.67
N ASP A 172 -14.10 -7.81 10.80
CA ASP A 172 -14.28 -8.90 11.75
C ASP A 172 -15.12 -10.06 11.16
N PRO A 173 -16.27 -9.84 10.49
CA PRO A 173 -16.95 -10.89 9.74
C PRO A 173 -16.08 -11.56 8.67
N LEU A 174 -15.32 -10.76 7.90
CA LEU A 174 -14.41 -11.28 6.88
C LEU A 174 -13.33 -12.18 7.50
N ARG A 175 -12.72 -11.75 8.59
CA ARG A 175 -11.71 -12.52 9.33
C ARG A 175 -12.26 -13.84 9.90
N ARG A 176 -13.49 -13.83 10.35
CA ARG A 176 -14.17 -15.06 10.84
C ARG A 176 -14.50 -16.03 9.70
N ALA A 177 -14.90 -15.50 8.54
CA ALA A 177 -15.21 -16.29 7.35
C ALA A 177 -13.96 -16.89 6.68
N THR A 178 -12.83 -16.17 6.72
CA THR A 178 -11.58 -16.56 6.05
C THR A 178 -10.40 -16.33 7.02
N PRO A 179 -10.26 -17.16 8.07
CA PRO A 179 -9.26 -16.94 9.13
C PRO A 179 -7.81 -17.06 8.64
N GLU A 180 -7.56 -17.81 7.57
CA GLU A 180 -6.22 -18.01 6.98
C GLU A 180 -5.77 -16.83 6.11
N LEU A 181 -6.67 -15.90 5.77
CA LEU A 181 -6.32 -14.72 4.99
C LEU A 181 -5.39 -13.80 5.78
N ARG A 182 -4.24 -13.50 5.23
CA ARG A 182 -3.31 -12.50 5.79
C ARG A 182 -3.85 -11.11 5.49
N VAL A 183 -4.17 -10.35 6.52
CA VAL A 183 -4.67 -8.98 6.39
C VAL A 183 -3.70 -7.98 6.99
N VAL A 184 -3.44 -6.92 6.25
CA VAL A 184 -2.70 -5.74 6.70
C VAL A 184 -3.69 -4.58 6.73
N MET A 185 -4.08 -4.16 7.93
CA MET A 185 -4.87 -2.94 8.11
C MET A 185 -3.92 -1.75 8.00
N GLU A 186 -4.10 -0.92 6.97
CA GLU A 186 -3.16 0.17 6.67
C GLU A 186 -3.64 1.50 7.27
N HIS A 187 -2.68 2.42 7.55
CA HIS A 187 -2.92 3.79 8.05
C HIS A 187 -4.01 3.90 9.11
N ILE A 188 -3.94 3.05 10.16
CA ILE A 188 -4.93 2.94 11.23
C ILE A 188 -5.06 4.25 11.99
N THR A 189 -6.31 4.63 12.29
CA THR A 189 -6.66 5.87 13.01
C THR A 189 -7.43 5.63 14.31
N THR A 190 -7.83 4.37 14.58
CA THR A 190 -8.58 3.97 15.77
C THR A 190 -7.68 3.31 16.80
N ALA A 191 -8.17 3.22 18.05
CA ALA A 191 -7.49 2.56 19.15
C ALA A 191 -7.92 1.09 19.37
N GLN A 192 -8.91 0.60 18.58
CA GLN A 192 -9.43 -0.76 18.64
C GLN A 192 -8.50 -1.81 18.04
#